data_7e85a59a6a4d8d1d256cb3b6cd7793b2
#
_entry.id   7e85a59a6a4d8d1d256cb3b6cd7793b2
#
_cell.length_a   1.000
_cell.length_b   1.000
_cell.length_c   1.000
_cell.angle_alpha   90.00
_cell.angle_beta   90.00
_cell.angle_gamma   90.00
#
_symmetry.space_group_name_H-M   'P 1'
#
loop_
_entity.id
_entity.type
_entity.pdbx_description
1 polymer ?
#
loop_
_entity_poly.entity_id
_entity_poly.type
_entity_poly.pdbx_seq_one_letter_code
_entity_poly.pdbx_strand_id
1 'polypeptide(L)'
;MRFPDPGRRPLLATAITLAVIRFSVVYLDRPVAQAMRSVPPWLRDLAEWVTGFGRSDRYLIPLLLVILLLVYASRSLAGERRRAMARFWAWRGAFVWLAMALSGLLNDVVKLLAGRPRPSAGDAGSAPFTFDYAFQSFPSGHTAIAFALAFSLGMFWPRWRLPLLAFALAVAASRVIVGAHYPADVIGGALVAWLTVAWLARFFADRRLVFQPDSEGRPVPRPPA
;
A
#
# COMPACT_ATOMS: atom_id res chain seq x y z
N MET A 1 11.66 14.38 -7.17
CA MET A 1 10.77 13.29 -7.61
C MET A 1 9.35 13.65 -7.16
N ARG A 2 8.42 13.89 -8.09
CA ARG A 2 7.03 14.24 -7.78
C ARG A 2 6.27 12.95 -7.50
N PHE A 3 5.68 12.82 -6.33
CA PHE A 3 4.93 11.63 -5.88
C PHE A 3 3.65 11.45 -6.68
N PRO A 4 3.02 10.23 -6.65
CA PRO A 4 2.14 9.77 -7.69
C PRO A 4 1.00 10.76 -7.92
N ASP A 5 1.30 11.73 -8.72
CA ASP A 5 0.30 12.36 -9.52
C ASP A 5 -0.03 11.31 -10.59
N PRO A 6 -1.24 10.78 -10.63
CA PRO A 6 -1.71 10.14 -11.83
C PRO A 6 -1.92 11.24 -12.86
N GLY A 7 -0.85 12.02 -13.07
CA GLY A 7 -0.77 13.10 -14.01
C GLY A 7 -1.25 12.68 -15.38
N ARG A 8 -1.13 13.47 -16.36
CA ARG A 8 -1.69 13.37 -17.72
C ARG A 8 -1.71 11.97 -18.39
N ARG A 9 -1.12 10.89 -17.75
CA ARG A 9 -1.04 9.53 -18.32
C ARG A 9 -1.11 8.39 -17.27
N PRO A 10 -2.16 8.32 -16.42
CA PRO A 10 -2.27 7.20 -15.45
C PRO A 10 -2.41 5.86 -16.18
N LEU A 11 -3.08 5.83 -17.34
CA LEU A 11 -3.25 4.64 -18.16
C LEU A 11 -1.91 4.12 -18.69
N LEU A 12 -1.02 5.02 -19.13
CA LEU A 12 0.31 4.62 -19.60
C LEU A 12 1.16 4.03 -18.47
N ALA A 13 1.18 4.67 -17.30
CA ALA A 13 1.91 4.14 -16.13
C ALA A 13 1.36 2.78 -15.70
N THR A 14 0.04 2.60 -15.68
CA THR A 14 -0.60 1.31 -15.41
C THR A 14 -0.23 0.27 -16.46
N ALA A 15 -0.31 0.62 -17.74
CA ALA A 15 0.06 -0.29 -18.83
C ALA A 15 1.52 -0.73 -18.76
N ILE A 16 2.44 0.20 -18.50
CA ILE A 16 3.88 -0.13 -18.31
C ILE A 16 4.04 -1.08 -17.10
N THR A 17 3.37 -0.80 -15.97
CA THR A 17 3.47 -1.67 -14.79
C THR A 17 2.91 -3.06 -15.06
N LEU A 18 1.80 -3.17 -15.78
CA LEU A 18 1.25 -4.48 -16.19
C LEU A 18 2.20 -5.23 -17.12
N ALA A 19 2.87 -4.54 -18.04
CA ALA A 19 3.90 -5.15 -18.89
C ALA A 19 5.10 -5.66 -18.06
N VAL A 20 5.54 -4.89 -17.05
CA VAL A 20 6.61 -5.31 -16.12
C VAL A 20 6.15 -6.51 -15.28
N ILE A 21 4.90 -6.54 -14.80
CA ILE A 21 4.33 -7.69 -14.09
C ILE A 21 4.35 -8.92 -15.02
N ARG A 22 3.89 -8.79 -16.25
CA ARG A 22 3.90 -9.88 -17.23
C ARG A 22 5.32 -10.40 -17.51
N PHE A 23 6.26 -9.49 -17.70
CA PHE A 23 7.68 -9.82 -17.86
C PHE A 23 8.22 -10.59 -16.64
N SER A 24 7.92 -10.11 -15.43
CA SER A 24 8.32 -10.78 -14.18
C SER A 24 7.75 -12.19 -14.07
N VAL A 25 6.46 -12.37 -14.38
CA VAL A 25 5.82 -13.69 -14.36
C VAL A 25 6.51 -14.68 -15.29
N VAL A 26 6.92 -14.23 -16.48
CA VAL A 26 7.52 -15.10 -17.49
C VAL A 26 8.99 -15.42 -17.20
N TYR A 27 9.76 -14.42 -16.76
CA TYR A 27 11.21 -14.52 -16.75
C TYR A 27 11.84 -14.48 -15.36
N LEU A 28 11.19 -13.87 -14.35
CA LEU A 28 11.81 -13.63 -13.05
C LEU A 28 11.23 -14.48 -11.91
N ASP A 29 9.95 -14.74 -11.90
CA ASP A 29 9.27 -15.32 -10.74
C ASP A 29 9.83 -16.68 -10.34
N ARG A 30 9.94 -17.62 -11.29
CA ARG A 30 10.47 -18.96 -11.00
C ARG A 30 11.96 -18.95 -10.63
N PRO A 31 12.86 -18.33 -11.39
CA PRO A 31 14.30 -18.28 -11.04
C PRO A 31 14.53 -17.60 -9.67
N VAL A 32 13.84 -16.49 -9.38
CA VAL A 32 13.98 -15.82 -8.09
C VAL A 32 13.43 -16.68 -6.96
N ALA A 33 12.25 -17.29 -7.12
CA ALA A 33 11.70 -18.17 -6.09
C ALA A 33 12.61 -19.37 -5.80
N GLN A 34 13.28 -19.93 -6.81
CA GLN A 34 14.26 -21.00 -6.64
C GLN A 34 15.49 -20.50 -5.87
N ALA A 35 16.04 -19.34 -6.25
CA ALA A 35 17.19 -18.73 -5.56
C ALA A 35 16.89 -18.42 -4.08
N MET A 36 15.65 -18.03 -3.76
CA MET A 36 15.25 -17.73 -2.37
C MET A 36 15.17 -18.97 -1.47
N ARG A 37 15.18 -20.18 -2.02
CA ARG A 37 15.25 -21.42 -1.23
C ARG A 37 16.62 -21.62 -0.57
N SER A 38 17.66 -21.07 -1.14
CA SER A 38 19.06 -21.21 -0.69
C SER A 38 19.62 -19.98 0.03
N VAL A 39 18.77 -19.00 0.40
CA VAL A 39 19.25 -17.84 1.17
C VAL A 39 19.73 -18.25 2.56
N PRO A 40 20.79 -17.61 3.08
CA PRO A 40 21.31 -17.89 4.43
C PRO A 40 20.23 -17.69 5.51
N PRO A 41 20.24 -18.49 6.60
CA PRO A 41 19.26 -18.41 7.69
C PRO A 41 19.13 -16.98 8.26
N TRP A 42 20.25 -16.30 8.54
CA TRP A 42 20.22 -14.94 9.08
C TRP A 42 19.45 -13.94 8.19
N LEU A 43 19.54 -14.10 6.85
CA LEU A 43 18.83 -13.22 5.92
C LEU A 43 17.33 -13.54 5.92
N ARG A 44 16.97 -14.81 6.06
CA ARG A 44 15.57 -15.23 6.20
C ARG A 44 14.96 -14.68 7.50
N ASP A 45 15.67 -14.81 8.64
CA ASP A 45 15.23 -14.31 9.94
C ASP A 45 15.03 -12.78 9.91
N LEU A 46 15.96 -12.05 9.29
CA LEU A 46 15.84 -10.62 9.08
C LEU A 46 14.61 -10.28 8.22
N ALA A 47 14.40 -11.02 7.14
CA ALA A 47 13.25 -10.81 6.26
C ALA A 47 11.93 -11.15 6.98
N GLU A 48 11.88 -12.17 7.84
CA GLU A 48 10.73 -12.48 8.68
C GLU A 48 10.42 -11.39 9.70
N TRP A 49 11.44 -10.78 10.28
CA TRP A 49 11.27 -9.62 11.15
C TRP A 49 10.74 -8.41 10.37
N VAL A 50 11.34 -8.07 9.22
CA VAL A 50 10.93 -6.96 8.36
C VAL A 50 9.51 -7.15 7.84
N THR A 51 9.13 -8.37 7.42
CA THR A 51 7.78 -8.64 6.89
C THR A 51 6.68 -8.35 7.92
N GLY A 52 7.01 -8.46 9.22
CA GLY A 52 6.09 -8.10 10.28
C GLY A 52 5.56 -6.67 10.19
N PHE A 53 6.32 -5.75 9.61
CA PHE A 53 5.90 -4.36 9.36
C PHE A 53 4.91 -4.22 8.18
N GLY A 54 4.67 -5.24 7.40
CA GLY A 54 3.64 -5.24 6.36
C GLY A 54 2.25 -5.67 6.84
N ARG A 55 2.08 -6.02 8.10
CA ARG A 55 0.81 -6.48 8.68
C ARG A 55 -0.16 -5.32 8.88
N SER A 56 -1.34 -5.43 8.32
CA SER A 56 -2.39 -4.39 8.37
C SER A 56 -2.91 -4.12 9.79
N ASP A 57 -3.03 -5.15 10.61
CA ASP A 57 -3.53 -5.06 12.00
C ASP A 57 -2.68 -4.12 12.86
N ARG A 58 -1.37 -4.08 12.64
CA ARG A 58 -0.44 -3.20 13.36
C ARG A 58 -0.67 -1.70 13.12
N TYR A 59 -1.33 -1.35 12.04
CA TYR A 59 -1.58 0.05 11.66
C TYR A 59 -3.06 0.41 11.71
N LEU A 60 -3.94 -0.45 11.18
CA LEU A 60 -5.34 -0.12 11.05
C LEU A 60 -6.04 0.03 12.41
N ILE A 61 -5.75 -0.85 13.36
CA ILE A 61 -6.38 -0.79 14.69
C ILE A 61 -5.89 0.42 15.48
N PRO A 62 -4.56 0.63 15.71
CA PRO A 62 -4.10 1.79 16.45
C PRO A 62 -4.48 3.13 15.80
N LEU A 63 -4.36 3.22 14.48
CA LEU A 63 -4.69 4.46 13.78
C LEU A 63 -6.20 4.77 13.86
N LEU A 64 -7.08 3.76 13.79
CA LEU A 64 -8.51 3.95 13.99
C LEU A 64 -8.81 4.48 15.40
N LEU A 65 -8.18 3.92 16.45
CA LEU A 65 -8.33 4.41 17.81
C LEU A 65 -7.89 5.88 17.94
N VAL A 66 -6.76 6.24 17.34
CA VAL A 66 -6.29 7.64 17.33
C VAL A 66 -7.28 8.55 16.60
N ILE A 67 -7.84 8.13 15.46
CA ILE A 67 -8.85 8.89 14.73
C ILE A 67 -10.09 9.10 15.60
N LEU A 68 -10.60 8.06 16.25
CA LEU A 68 -11.76 8.15 17.13
C LEU A 68 -11.53 9.09 18.32
N LEU A 69 -10.34 9.04 18.93
CA LEU A 69 -9.95 9.97 19.99
C LEU A 69 -9.89 11.42 19.49
N LEU A 70 -9.33 11.65 18.30
CA LEU A 70 -9.28 12.97 17.69
C LEU A 70 -10.69 13.50 17.33
N VAL A 71 -11.58 12.64 16.85
CA VAL A 71 -12.99 12.98 16.58
C VAL A 71 -13.69 13.35 17.89
N TYR A 72 -13.51 12.57 18.95
CA TYR A 72 -14.04 12.90 20.28
C TYR A 72 -13.47 14.23 20.79
N ALA A 73 -12.17 14.42 20.74
CA ALA A 73 -11.50 15.66 21.15
C ALA A 73 -12.00 16.86 20.35
N SER A 74 -12.31 16.71 19.07
CA SER A 74 -12.84 17.77 18.23
C SER A 74 -14.23 18.28 18.66
N ARG A 75 -14.94 17.51 19.47
CA ARG A 75 -16.27 17.86 20.01
C ARG A 75 -16.20 18.33 21.46
N SER A 76 -15.25 17.80 22.25
CA SER A 76 -15.21 17.94 23.72
C SER A 76 -14.21 18.98 24.22
N LEU A 77 -13.15 19.32 23.44
CA LEU A 77 -12.12 20.27 23.87
C LEU A 77 -12.66 21.68 23.98
N ALA A 78 -12.18 22.41 24.99
CA ALA A 78 -12.42 23.85 25.10
C ALA A 78 -11.56 24.62 24.07
N GLY A 79 -12.15 25.63 23.44
CA GLY A 79 -11.51 26.50 22.49
C GLY A 79 -11.56 25.98 21.03
N GLU A 80 -11.95 26.89 20.14
CA GLU A 80 -12.20 26.56 18.73
C GLU A 80 -10.93 26.11 18.00
N ARG A 81 -9.78 26.75 18.28
CA ARG A 81 -8.49 26.38 17.69
C ARG A 81 -8.09 24.92 18.00
N ARG A 82 -8.30 24.45 19.25
CA ARG A 82 -7.99 23.06 19.62
C ARG A 82 -8.90 22.07 18.90
N ARG A 83 -10.20 22.39 18.81
CA ARG A 83 -11.17 21.59 18.07
C ARG A 83 -10.84 21.52 16.57
N ALA A 84 -10.47 22.65 15.96
CA ALA A 84 -10.06 22.71 14.56
C ALA A 84 -8.81 21.85 14.30
N MET A 85 -7.81 21.93 15.18
CA MET A 85 -6.60 21.10 15.08
C MET A 85 -6.90 19.61 15.23
N ALA A 86 -7.76 19.22 16.16
CA ALA A 86 -8.17 17.81 16.32
C ALA A 86 -8.90 17.30 15.05
N ARG A 87 -9.82 18.08 14.48
CA ARG A 87 -10.47 17.75 13.19
C ARG A 87 -9.46 17.64 12.05
N PHE A 88 -8.51 18.54 11.98
CA PHE A 88 -7.47 18.52 10.96
C PHE A 88 -6.65 17.22 10.97
N TRP A 89 -6.22 16.77 12.14
CA TRP A 89 -5.47 15.52 12.27
C TRP A 89 -6.36 14.29 12.11
N ALA A 90 -7.61 14.34 12.58
CA ALA A 90 -8.57 13.25 12.38
C ALA A 90 -8.79 12.95 10.89
N TRP A 91 -8.99 13.98 10.06
CA TRP A 91 -9.17 13.82 8.62
C TRP A 91 -7.92 13.29 7.91
N ARG A 92 -6.73 13.73 8.31
CA ARG A 92 -5.47 13.19 7.77
C ARG A 92 -5.27 11.74 8.15
N GLY A 93 -5.53 11.40 9.42
CA GLY A 93 -5.54 10.01 9.87
C GLY A 93 -6.54 9.16 9.10
N ALA A 94 -7.77 9.65 8.91
CA ALA A 94 -8.81 8.97 8.15
C ALA A 94 -8.38 8.72 6.69
N PHE A 95 -7.73 9.68 6.03
CA PHE A 95 -7.18 9.47 4.69
C PHE A 95 -6.15 8.33 4.65
N VAL A 96 -5.17 8.33 5.58
CA VAL A 96 -4.15 7.28 5.66
C VAL A 96 -4.77 5.92 5.95
N TRP A 97 -5.72 5.88 6.88
CA TRP A 97 -6.45 4.66 7.24
C TRP A 97 -7.23 4.10 6.05
N LEU A 98 -8.02 4.93 5.38
CA LEU A 98 -8.79 4.55 4.20
C LEU A 98 -7.88 4.11 3.05
N ALA A 99 -6.74 4.77 2.85
CA ALA A 99 -5.76 4.38 1.84
C ALA A 99 -5.27 2.95 2.05
N MET A 100 -4.93 2.59 3.29
CA MET A 100 -4.51 1.22 3.62
C MET A 100 -5.67 0.22 3.57
N ALA A 101 -6.82 0.54 4.16
CA ALA A 101 -7.98 -0.35 4.22
C ALA A 101 -8.52 -0.68 2.82
N LEU A 102 -8.68 0.32 1.96
CA LEU A 102 -9.13 0.12 0.58
C LEU A 102 -8.09 -0.61 -0.26
N SER A 103 -6.79 -0.31 -0.08
CA SER A 103 -5.73 -1.06 -0.77
C SER A 103 -5.74 -2.53 -0.36
N GLY A 104 -5.96 -2.84 0.92
CA GLY A 104 -6.09 -4.22 1.41
C GLY A 104 -7.31 -4.91 0.82
N LEU A 105 -8.48 -4.27 0.89
CA LEU A 105 -9.73 -4.82 0.36
C LEU A 105 -9.64 -5.10 -1.16
N LEU A 106 -9.16 -4.14 -1.95
CA LEU A 106 -8.98 -4.32 -3.39
C LEU A 106 -7.97 -5.43 -3.69
N ASN A 107 -6.90 -5.51 -2.89
CA ASN A 107 -5.90 -6.56 -3.00
C ASN A 107 -6.54 -7.95 -2.78
N ASP A 108 -7.42 -8.10 -1.79
CA ASP A 108 -8.08 -9.37 -1.50
C ASP A 108 -9.11 -9.75 -2.59
N VAL A 109 -9.81 -8.77 -3.16
CA VAL A 109 -10.66 -9.01 -4.35
C VAL A 109 -9.83 -9.51 -5.53
N VAL A 110 -8.70 -8.87 -5.82
CA VAL A 110 -7.83 -9.31 -6.92
C VAL A 110 -7.24 -10.69 -6.67
N LYS A 111 -6.88 -11.03 -5.41
CA LYS A 111 -6.43 -12.39 -5.04
C LYS A 111 -7.47 -13.45 -5.36
N LEU A 112 -8.72 -13.19 -4.97
CA LEU A 112 -9.82 -14.12 -5.22
C LEU A 112 -10.05 -14.36 -6.72
N LEU A 113 -9.91 -13.31 -7.52
CA LEU A 113 -10.05 -13.39 -8.98
C LEU A 113 -8.85 -14.07 -9.65
N ALA A 114 -7.64 -13.81 -9.18
CA ALA A 114 -6.42 -14.33 -9.78
C ALA A 114 -6.18 -15.81 -9.44
N GLY A 115 -6.47 -16.23 -8.21
CA GLY A 115 -6.27 -17.61 -7.74
C GLY A 115 -4.84 -18.11 -7.97
N ARG A 116 -3.84 -17.22 -7.88
CA ARG A 116 -2.46 -17.56 -8.23
C ARG A 116 -1.80 -18.40 -7.14
N PRO A 117 -1.18 -19.57 -7.48
CA PRO A 117 -0.46 -20.36 -6.49
C PRO A 117 0.77 -19.61 -5.94
N ARG A 118 1.05 -19.83 -4.65
CA ARG A 118 2.26 -19.31 -3.98
C ARG A 118 3.50 -20.13 -4.37
N PRO A 119 4.72 -19.57 -4.15
CA PRO A 119 5.95 -20.34 -4.37
C PRO A 119 6.01 -21.68 -3.64
N SER A 120 5.32 -21.82 -2.51
CA SER A 120 5.21 -23.06 -1.73
C SER A 120 4.27 -24.11 -2.35
N ALA A 121 3.33 -23.69 -3.19
CA ALA A 121 2.39 -24.60 -3.86
C ALA A 121 2.96 -25.21 -5.16
N GLY A 122 4.20 -24.88 -5.52
CA GLY A 122 4.88 -25.42 -6.70
C GLY A 122 4.23 -25.04 -8.02
N ASP A 123 4.14 -26.01 -8.94
CA ASP A 123 3.60 -25.84 -10.30
C ASP A 123 2.07 -26.07 -10.38
N ALA A 124 1.35 -25.90 -9.29
CA ALA A 124 -0.11 -25.96 -9.31
C ALA A 124 -0.70 -24.92 -10.26
N GLY A 125 -1.74 -25.26 -10.99
CA GLY A 125 -2.49 -24.33 -11.83
C GLY A 125 -3.19 -23.25 -10.98
N SER A 126 -3.62 -22.16 -11.60
CA SER A 126 -4.44 -21.14 -10.91
C SER A 126 -5.79 -21.70 -10.49
N ALA A 127 -6.26 -21.31 -9.31
CA ALA A 127 -7.57 -21.69 -8.75
C ALA A 127 -8.35 -20.42 -8.35
N PRO A 128 -8.99 -19.71 -9.32
CA PRO A 128 -9.81 -18.55 -9.03
C PRO A 128 -10.97 -18.88 -8.08
N PHE A 129 -11.41 -17.87 -7.33
CA PHE A 129 -12.53 -17.97 -6.38
C PHE A 129 -12.32 -18.94 -5.21
N THR A 130 -11.07 -19.35 -4.95
CA THR A 130 -10.74 -20.14 -3.75
C THR A 130 -10.30 -19.24 -2.59
N PHE A 131 -10.68 -19.65 -1.37
CA PHE A 131 -10.19 -19.04 -0.14
C PHE A 131 -8.96 -19.75 0.43
N ASP A 132 -8.45 -20.78 -0.26
CA ASP A 132 -7.23 -21.45 0.14
C ASP A 132 -6.03 -20.50 0.02
N TYR A 133 -5.33 -20.32 1.15
CA TYR A 133 -4.15 -19.47 1.26
C TYR A 133 -3.06 -19.83 0.24
N ALA A 134 -2.94 -21.11 -0.13
CA ALA A 134 -1.95 -21.56 -1.10
C ALA A 134 -2.13 -20.93 -2.49
N PHE A 135 -3.34 -20.49 -2.83
CA PHE A 135 -3.70 -19.89 -4.12
C PHE A 135 -3.93 -18.37 -4.03
N GLN A 136 -3.56 -17.73 -2.93
CA GLN A 136 -3.71 -16.29 -2.73
C GLN A 136 -2.37 -15.55 -2.82
N SER A 137 -1.57 -15.85 -3.89
CA SER A 137 -0.27 -15.21 -4.06
C SER A 137 -0.37 -13.79 -4.61
N PHE A 138 -1.10 -13.59 -5.71
CA PHE A 138 -1.15 -12.30 -6.41
C PHE A 138 -2.43 -11.50 -6.10
N PRO A 139 -2.31 -10.23 -5.77
CA PRO A 139 -1.11 -9.48 -5.45
C PRO A 139 -0.69 -9.61 -3.98
N SER A 140 0.50 -9.09 -3.60
CA SER A 140 0.99 -9.15 -2.22
C SER A 140 0.31 -8.12 -1.30
N GLY A 141 -0.45 -8.60 -0.29
CA GLY A 141 -1.16 -7.73 0.66
C GLY A 141 -0.23 -6.93 1.57
N HIS A 142 0.85 -7.54 2.09
CA HIS A 142 1.85 -6.82 2.90
C HIS A 142 2.47 -5.67 2.12
N THR A 143 2.79 -5.91 0.85
CA THR A 143 3.31 -4.86 -0.04
C THR A 143 2.29 -3.76 -0.27
N ALA A 144 1.03 -4.11 -0.54
CA ALA A 144 -0.03 -3.13 -0.76
C ALA A 144 -0.20 -2.21 0.47
N ILE A 145 -0.21 -2.75 1.69
CA ILE A 145 -0.31 -1.98 2.93
C ILE A 145 0.92 -1.07 3.13
N ALA A 146 2.14 -1.60 2.96
CA ALA A 146 3.36 -0.83 3.15
C ALA A 146 3.47 0.34 2.14
N PHE A 147 3.13 0.10 0.87
CA PHE A 147 3.12 1.15 -0.16
C PHE A 147 1.97 2.14 0.03
N ALA A 148 0.77 1.69 0.44
CA ALA A 148 -0.33 2.61 0.74
C ALA A 148 0.03 3.56 1.90
N LEU A 149 0.67 3.03 2.95
CA LEU A 149 1.21 3.83 4.05
C LEU A 149 2.27 4.82 3.54
N ALA A 150 3.27 4.35 2.78
CA ALA A 150 4.35 5.18 2.26
C ALA A 150 3.84 6.28 1.33
N PHE A 151 2.93 5.96 0.42
CA PHE A 151 2.35 6.92 -0.51
C PHE A 151 1.49 7.96 0.21
N SER A 152 0.59 7.54 1.10
CA SER A 152 -0.29 8.45 1.81
C SER A 152 0.45 9.39 2.75
N LEU A 153 1.42 8.90 3.53
CA LEU A 153 2.27 9.74 4.38
C LEU A 153 3.18 10.67 3.56
N GLY A 154 3.73 10.18 2.46
CA GLY A 154 4.59 10.96 1.58
C GLY A 154 3.89 12.12 0.87
N MET A 155 2.55 12.12 0.80
CA MET A 155 1.77 13.27 0.33
C MET A 155 1.80 14.42 1.37
N PHE A 156 1.75 14.10 2.67
CA PHE A 156 1.79 15.12 3.73
C PHE A 156 3.19 15.59 4.07
N TRP A 157 4.18 14.69 3.97
CA TRP A 157 5.58 14.96 4.34
C TRP A 157 6.55 14.64 3.20
N PRO A 158 6.70 15.54 2.21
CA PRO A 158 7.53 15.28 1.02
C PRO A 158 8.99 14.92 1.34
N ARG A 159 9.57 15.46 2.40
CA ARG A 159 10.92 15.15 2.85
C ARG A 159 11.13 13.69 3.26
N TRP A 160 10.05 12.99 3.67
CA TRP A 160 10.09 11.61 4.11
C TRP A 160 9.81 10.60 3.00
N ARG A 161 9.59 11.03 1.77
CA ARG A 161 9.22 10.15 0.64
C ARG A 161 10.23 9.04 0.40
N LEU A 162 11.53 9.37 0.36
CA LEU A 162 12.58 8.37 0.12
C LEU A 162 12.68 7.35 1.27
N PRO A 163 12.77 7.75 2.55
CA PRO A 163 12.72 6.80 3.66
C PRO A 163 11.46 5.93 3.67
N LEU A 164 10.28 6.49 3.40
CA LEU A 164 9.03 5.75 3.35
C LEU A 164 9.00 4.74 2.19
N LEU A 165 9.51 5.12 1.02
CA LEU A 165 9.65 4.19 -0.10
C LEU A 165 10.67 3.09 0.18
N ALA A 166 11.81 3.42 0.78
CA ALA A 166 12.80 2.42 1.19
C ALA A 166 12.20 1.40 2.17
N PHE A 167 11.42 1.88 3.15
CA PHE A 167 10.65 1.02 4.05
C PHE A 167 9.69 0.09 3.29
N ALA A 168 8.88 0.62 2.37
CA ALA A 168 7.92 -0.17 1.61
C ALA A 168 8.61 -1.20 0.69
N LEU A 169 9.75 -0.82 0.08
CA LEU A 169 10.58 -1.72 -0.71
C LEU A 169 11.22 -2.81 0.14
N ALA A 170 11.69 -2.50 1.35
CA ALA A 170 12.22 -3.50 2.29
C ALA A 170 11.14 -4.53 2.66
N VAL A 171 9.89 -4.08 2.96
CA VAL A 171 8.77 -4.98 3.18
C VAL A 171 8.48 -5.82 1.94
N ALA A 172 8.46 -5.23 0.74
CA ALA A 172 8.23 -5.96 -0.50
C ALA A 172 9.31 -7.04 -0.74
N ALA A 173 10.59 -6.67 -0.60
CA ALA A 173 11.71 -7.60 -0.75
C ALA A 173 11.64 -8.74 0.27
N SER A 174 11.29 -8.45 1.53
CA SER A 174 11.13 -9.47 2.57
C SER A 174 10.11 -10.55 2.19
N ARG A 175 9.02 -10.19 1.47
CA ARG A 175 8.01 -11.16 1.01
C ARG A 175 8.54 -12.15 0.00
N VAL A 176 9.48 -11.71 -0.84
CA VAL A 176 10.16 -12.57 -1.82
C VAL A 176 11.19 -13.44 -1.11
N ILE A 177 12.01 -12.85 -0.23
CA ILE A 177 13.08 -13.55 0.49
C ILE A 177 12.52 -14.69 1.36
N VAL A 178 11.41 -14.47 2.08
CA VAL A 178 10.76 -15.52 2.88
C VAL A 178 10.02 -16.57 2.02
N GLY A 179 10.01 -16.41 0.69
CA GLY A 179 9.34 -17.34 -0.23
C GLY A 179 7.82 -17.32 -0.19
N ALA A 180 7.22 -16.24 0.34
CA ALA A 180 5.75 -16.13 0.45
C ALA A 180 5.10 -15.59 -0.83
N HIS A 181 5.85 -14.85 -1.64
CA HIS A 181 5.37 -14.19 -2.87
C HIS A 181 6.45 -14.20 -3.96
N TYR A 182 6.00 -14.13 -5.20
CA TYR A 182 6.86 -13.89 -6.36
C TYR A 182 7.15 -12.38 -6.54
N PRO A 183 8.22 -12.01 -7.29
CA PRO A 183 8.46 -10.61 -7.67
C PRO A 183 7.26 -9.93 -8.32
N ALA A 184 6.55 -10.59 -9.23
CA ALA A 184 5.35 -10.03 -9.85
C ALA A 184 4.25 -9.67 -8.83
N ASP A 185 4.10 -10.47 -7.75
CA ASP A 185 3.07 -10.23 -6.73
C ASP A 185 3.32 -8.96 -5.94
N VAL A 186 4.59 -8.66 -5.64
CA VAL A 186 4.95 -7.42 -4.91
C VAL A 186 4.81 -6.20 -5.80
N ILE A 187 5.14 -6.30 -7.09
CA ILE A 187 4.89 -5.22 -8.06
C ILE A 187 3.37 -4.97 -8.17
N GLY A 188 2.57 -6.03 -8.24
CA GLY A 188 1.10 -5.94 -8.26
C GLY A 188 0.55 -5.27 -7.00
N GLY A 189 1.06 -5.61 -5.81
CA GLY A 189 0.67 -4.98 -4.55
C GLY A 189 0.98 -3.48 -4.51
N ALA A 190 2.16 -3.08 -5.00
CA ALA A 190 2.55 -1.67 -5.12
C ALA A 190 1.64 -0.91 -6.10
N LEU A 191 1.26 -1.53 -7.23
CA LEU A 191 0.33 -0.95 -8.20
C LEU A 191 -1.06 -0.73 -7.59
N VAL A 192 -1.62 -1.72 -6.89
CA VAL A 192 -2.90 -1.58 -6.19
C VAL A 192 -2.86 -0.40 -5.21
N ALA A 193 -1.81 -0.32 -4.39
CA ALA A 193 -1.63 0.78 -3.45
C ALA A 193 -1.56 2.14 -4.17
N TRP A 194 -0.78 2.24 -5.25
CA TRP A 194 -0.63 3.48 -6.01
C TRP A 194 -1.95 3.96 -6.60
N LEU A 195 -2.70 3.07 -7.25
CA LEU A 195 -4.00 3.39 -7.85
C LEU A 195 -5.01 3.83 -6.77
N THR A 196 -5.07 3.10 -5.66
CA THR A 196 -5.98 3.39 -4.55
C THR A 196 -5.68 4.75 -3.92
N VAL A 197 -4.41 5.02 -3.58
CA VAL A 197 -4.01 6.30 -2.95
C VAL A 197 -4.24 7.46 -3.91
N ALA A 198 -3.92 7.30 -5.19
CA ALA A 198 -4.10 8.33 -6.19
C ALA A 198 -5.58 8.66 -6.42
N TRP A 199 -6.45 7.65 -6.50
CA TRP A 199 -7.90 7.83 -6.60
C TRP A 199 -8.46 8.50 -5.34
N LEU A 200 -8.10 8.00 -4.16
CA LEU A 200 -8.59 8.53 -2.90
C LEU A 200 -8.16 10.00 -2.68
N ALA A 201 -6.92 10.35 -3.05
CA ALA A 201 -6.43 11.72 -2.94
C ALA A 201 -7.23 12.69 -3.82
N ARG A 202 -7.59 12.29 -5.04
CA ARG A 202 -8.48 13.07 -5.91
C ARG A 202 -9.87 13.21 -5.31
N PHE A 203 -10.47 12.11 -4.88
CA PHE A 203 -11.77 12.11 -4.22
C PHE A 203 -11.82 13.07 -3.02
N PHE A 204 -10.77 13.13 -2.21
CA PHE A 204 -10.64 14.05 -1.09
C PHE A 204 -10.39 15.49 -1.53
N ALA A 205 -9.66 15.71 -2.63
CA ALA A 205 -9.40 17.03 -3.19
C ALA A 205 -10.67 17.66 -3.76
N ASP A 206 -11.47 16.89 -4.50
CA ASP A 206 -12.74 17.35 -5.08
C ASP A 206 -13.73 17.80 -4.00
N ARG A 207 -13.66 17.17 -2.82
CA ARG A 207 -14.48 17.51 -1.64
C ARG A 207 -13.80 18.51 -0.69
N ARG A 208 -12.60 18.97 -1.01
CA ARG A 208 -11.81 19.90 -0.20
C ARG A 208 -11.64 19.48 1.27
N LEU A 209 -11.55 18.17 1.55
CA LEU A 209 -11.45 17.64 2.91
C LEU A 209 -10.03 17.78 3.48
N VAL A 210 -9.05 17.11 2.88
CA VAL A 210 -7.63 17.07 3.30
C VAL A 210 -6.71 17.67 2.25
N PHE A 211 -7.14 17.56 1.00
CA PHE A 211 -6.46 18.08 -0.17
C PHE A 211 -7.31 19.14 -0.86
N GLN A 212 -6.67 19.90 -1.72
CA GLN A 212 -7.29 20.81 -2.69
C GLN A 212 -6.57 20.64 -4.03
N PRO A 213 -7.25 20.88 -5.15
CA PRO A 213 -6.58 20.87 -6.46
C PRO A 213 -5.66 22.10 -6.58
N ASP A 214 -4.45 21.90 -7.10
CA ASP A 214 -3.60 23.01 -7.56
C ASP A 214 -4.04 23.50 -8.95
N SER A 215 -3.26 24.43 -9.55
CA SER A 215 -3.54 24.98 -10.89
C SER A 215 -3.51 23.93 -12.00
N GLU A 216 -2.91 22.77 -11.77
CA GLU A 216 -2.89 21.64 -12.71
C GLU A 216 -3.90 20.53 -12.33
N GLY A 217 -4.78 20.78 -11.34
CA GLY A 217 -5.78 19.83 -10.83
C GLY A 217 -5.20 18.72 -9.95
N ARG A 218 -3.95 18.83 -9.48
CA ARG A 218 -3.31 17.82 -8.64
C ARG A 218 -3.69 18.01 -7.17
N PRO A 219 -3.91 16.92 -6.42
CA PRO A 219 -4.22 17.02 -5.00
C PRO A 219 -2.99 17.50 -4.20
N VAL A 220 -3.09 18.69 -3.60
CA VAL A 220 -2.10 19.23 -2.67
C VAL A 220 -2.69 19.34 -1.27
N PRO A 221 -1.92 19.04 -0.19
CA PRO A 221 -2.41 19.10 1.17
C PRO A 221 -2.87 20.49 1.54
N ARG A 222 -4.04 20.60 2.19
CA ARG A 222 -4.51 21.87 2.76
C ARG A 222 -3.74 22.21 4.04
N PRO A 223 -3.40 23.48 4.26
CA PRO A 223 -2.84 23.92 5.55
C PRO A 223 -3.88 23.78 6.68
N PRO A 224 -3.45 23.75 7.95
CA PRO A 224 -4.36 23.89 9.07
C PRO A 224 -5.09 25.24 8.97
N ALA A 225 -6.38 25.24 9.31
CA ALA A 225 -7.20 26.46 9.40
C ALA A 225 -6.85 27.27 10.66
#